data_dfdd2fd1a2bcc24accbf20c8a1aa6d73
#
_entry.id   dfdd2fd1a2bcc24accbf20c8a1aa6d73
#
_cell.length_a   1.000
_cell.length_b   1.000
_cell.length_c   1.000
_cell.angle_alpha   90.00
_cell.angle_beta   90.00
_cell.angle_gamma   90.00
#
_symmetry.space_group_name_H-M   'P 1'
#
loop_
_entity.id
_entity.type
_entity.pdbx_description
1 polymer ?
#
loop_
_entity_poly.entity_id
_entity_poly.type
_entity_poly.pdbx_seq_one_letter_code
_entity_poly.pdbx_strand_id
1 'polypeptide(L)'
;MDPGFPTTYFALSNVYRLMGKYAESVEAYARFQELYDRPQTAAFARASFAAGGWQGFLRDMTARRPEGLSPYMAAVFFAQLGEKDKAFTELDKAFETREYMLRFLKIDPSVDTLRDDPRFRVLMPRMRLPE
;
A
#
# COMPACT_ATOMS: atom_id res chain seq x y z
N MET A 1 5.85 14.60 16.12
CA MET A 1 6.25 13.81 14.96
C MET A 1 7.22 14.62 14.11
N ASP A 2 8.39 14.06 13.86
CA ASP A 2 9.41 14.76 13.10
C ASP A 2 9.12 14.68 11.60
N PRO A 3 8.86 15.82 10.93
CA PRO A 3 8.54 15.79 9.50
C PRO A 3 9.70 15.38 8.60
N GLY A 4 10.92 15.28 9.15
CA GLY A 4 12.07 14.83 8.41
C GLY A 4 12.21 13.31 8.32
N PHE A 5 11.45 12.55 9.10
CA PHE A 5 11.53 11.10 9.06
C PHE A 5 10.62 10.53 7.96
N PRO A 6 11.17 9.64 7.09
CA PRO A 6 10.35 9.03 6.04
C PRO A 6 9.11 8.33 6.56
N THR A 7 9.20 7.63 7.69
CA THR A 7 8.07 6.91 8.27
C THR A 7 6.91 7.82 8.64
N THR A 8 7.17 9.09 8.94
CA THR A 8 6.12 10.08 9.19
C THR A 8 5.23 10.23 7.96
N TYR A 9 5.85 10.40 6.80
CA TYR A 9 5.09 10.59 5.56
C TYR A 9 4.37 9.30 5.13
N PHE A 10 4.99 8.15 5.37
CA PHE A 10 4.31 6.88 5.10
C PHE A 10 3.05 6.73 5.95
N ALA A 11 3.16 7.02 7.23
CA ALA A 11 2.01 6.99 8.15
C ALA A 11 0.93 7.98 7.73
N LEU A 12 1.33 9.21 7.37
CA LEU A 12 0.38 10.22 6.91
C LEU A 12 -0.33 9.78 5.63
N SER A 13 0.38 9.17 4.71
CA SER A 13 -0.22 8.66 3.48
C SER A 13 -1.33 7.67 3.79
N ASN A 14 -1.08 6.74 4.71
CA ASN A 14 -2.06 5.75 5.11
C ASN A 14 -3.28 6.38 5.79
N VAL A 15 -3.05 7.33 6.69
CA VAL A 15 -4.14 8.03 7.39
C VAL A 15 -5.01 8.80 6.39
N TYR A 16 -4.39 9.55 5.48
CA TYR A 16 -5.12 10.32 4.48
C TYR A 16 -5.95 9.39 3.58
N ARG A 17 -5.38 8.26 3.17
CA ARG A 17 -6.11 7.28 2.36
C ARG A 17 -7.37 6.79 3.07
N LEU A 18 -7.25 6.45 4.35
CA LEU A 18 -8.37 5.98 5.14
C LEU A 18 -9.44 7.05 5.35
N MET A 19 -9.04 8.32 5.31
CA MET A 19 -9.98 9.44 5.39
C MET A 19 -10.59 9.83 4.05
N GLY A 20 -10.20 9.17 2.97
CA GLY A 20 -10.66 9.52 1.63
C GLY A 20 -9.97 10.76 1.05
N LYS A 21 -8.91 11.23 1.69
CA LYS A 21 -8.14 12.39 1.22
C LYS A 21 -7.02 11.92 0.30
N TYR A 22 -7.41 11.56 -0.91
CA TYR A 22 -6.52 10.86 -1.83
C TYR A 22 -5.38 11.73 -2.36
N ALA A 23 -5.65 13.01 -2.65
CA ALA A 23 -4.60 13.92 -3.10
C ALA A 23 -3.50 14.05 -2.05
N GLU A 24 -3.90 14.23 -0.79
CA GLU A 24 -2.96 14.33 0.33
C GLU A 24 -2.23 13.02 0.56
N SER A 25 -2.93 11.89 0.38
CA SER A 25 -2.31 10.57 0.52
C SER A 25 -1.20 10.38 -0.51
N VAL A 26 -1.46 10.71 -1.77
CA VAL A 26 -0.46 10.58 -2.84
C VAL A 26 0.71 11.50 -2.60
N GLU A 27 0.46 12.74 -2.18
CA GLU A 27 1.55 13.67 -1.92
C GLU A 27 2.44 13.19 -0.76
N ALA A 28 1.85 12.70 0.31
CA ALA A 28 2.62 12.15 1.44
C ALA A 28 3.43 10.91 1.00
N TYR A 29 2.83 10.06 0.17
CA TYR A 29 3.53 8.89 -0.35
C TYR A 29 4.73 9.31 -1.23
N ALA A 30 4.55 10.33 -2.06
CA ALA A 30 5.62 10.85 -2.90
C ALA A 30 6.77 11.41 -2.06
N ARG A 31 6.44 12.16 -1.00
CA ARG A 31 7.46 12.69 -0.08
C ARG A 31 8.23 11.57 0.60
N PHE A 32 7.52 10.51 1.02
CA PHE A 32 8.16 9.33 1.57
C PHE A 32 9.17 8.73 0.59
N GLN A 33 8.80 8.60 -0.67
CA GLN A 33 9.70 8.06 -1.69
C GLN A 33 10.91 8.97 -1.93
N GLU A 34 10.69 10.28 -1.94
CA GLU A 34 11.79 11.23 -2.11
C GLU A 34 12.83 11.12 -0.99
N LEU A 35 12.35 10.93 0.24
CA LEU A 35 13.23 10.80 1.40
C LEU A 35 14.01 9.49 1.39
N TYR A 36 13.56 8.48 0.66
CA TYR A 36 14.31 7.25 0.43
C TYR A 36 15.09 7.28 -0.89
N ASP A 37 15.28 8.48 -1.44
CA ASP A 37 16.06 8.69 -2.66
C ASP A 37 15.47 7.97 -3.88
N ARG A 38 14.14 8.05 -4.01
CA ARG A 38 13.41 7.52 -5.16
C ARG A 38 12.60 8.62 -5.84
N PRO A 39 13.26 9.64 -6.38
CA PRO A 39 12.55 10.77 -6.97
C PRO A 39 11.71 10.39 -8.20
N GLN A 40 12.13 9.37 -8.95
CA GLN A 40 11.37 8.91 -10.12
C GLN A 40 10.03 8.29 -9.68
N THR A 41 10.03 7.50 -8.60
CA THR A 41 8.79 6.94 -8.06
C THR A 41 7.87 8.03 -7.58
N ALA A 42 8.40 9.04 -6.90
CA ALA A 42 7.61 10.18 -6.44
C ALA A 42 6.98 10.93 -7.61
N ALA A 43 7.76 11.20 -8.64
CA ALA A 43 7.26 11.90 -9.83
C ALA A 43 6.18 11.09 -10.55
N PHE A 44 6.39 9.78 -10.67
CA PHE A 44 5.42 8.88 -11.30
C PHE A 44 4.11 8.87 -10.52
N ALA A 45 4.17 8.78 -9.19
CA ALA A 45 2.98 8.78 -8.35
C ALA A 45 2.17 10.07 -8.53
N ARG A 46 2.85 11.22 -8.50
CA ARG A 46 2.19 12.51 -8.68
C ARG A 46 1.55 12.64 -10.06
N ALA A 47 2.28 12.24 -11.09
CA ALA A 47 1.79 12.32 -12.47
C ALA A 47 0.59 11.41 -12.70
N SER A 48 0.63 10.20 -12.16
CA SER A 48 -0.46 9.24 -12.30
C SER A 48 -1.74 9.74 -11.64
N PHE A 49 -1.62 10.35 -10.46
CA PHE A 49 -2.78 10.93 -9.79
C PHE A 49 -3.31 12.14 -10.55
N ALA A 50 -2.44 13.00 -11.03
CA ALA A 50 -2.85 14.20 -11.78
C ALA A 50 -3.59 13.83 -13.05
N ALA A 51 -3.18 12.74 -13.71
CA ALA A 51 -3.77 12.32 -14.98
C ALA A 51 -5.07 11.54 -14.81
N GLY A 52 -5.16 10.66 -13.80
CA GLY A 52 -6.25 9.70 -13.68
C GLY A 52 -6.94 9.64 -12.32
N GLY A 53 -6.62 10.53 -11.39
CA GLY A 53 -7.17 10.52 -10.05
C GLY A 53 -6.74 9.28 -9.26
N TRP A 54 -7.51 8.96 -8.24
CA TRP A 54 -7.17 7.84 -7.36
C TRP A 54 -7.16 6.51 -8.10
N GLN A 55 -8.17 6.26 -8.95
CA GLN A 55 -8.23 5.00 -9.70
C GLN A 55 -7.07 4.89 -10.69
N GLY A 56 -6.71 5.98 -11.35
CA GLY A 56 -5.56 6.00 -12.26
C GLY A 56 -4.26 5.76 -11.52
N PHE A 57 -4.11 6.37 -10.35
CA PHE A 57 -2.95 6.15 -9.49
C PHE A 57 -2.83 4.66 -9.11
N LEU A 58 -3.93 4.05 -8.65
CA LEU A 58 -3.92 2.64 -8.26
C LEU A 58 -3.53 1.73 -9.43
N ARG A 59 -4.14 1.97 -10.61
CA ARG A 59 -3.86 1.16 -11.79
C ARG A 59 -2.42 1.31 -12.25
N ASP A 60 -1.92 2.54 -12.29
CA ASP A 60 -0.57 2.79 -12.78
C ASP A 60 0.49 2.23 -11.84
N MET A 61 0.29 2.42 -10.53
CA MET A 61 1.24 1.91 -9.54
C MET A 61 1.32 0.39 -9.57
N THR A 62 0.18 -0.29 -9.68
CA THR A 62 0.16 -1.75 -9.69
C THR A 62 0.66 -2.32 -11.01
N ALA A 63 0.45 -1.63 -12.12
CA ALA A 63 0.92 -2.07 -13.43
C ALA A 63 2.42 -1.85 -13.59
N ARG A 64 2.93 -0.69 -13.19
CA ARG A 64 4.32 -0.33 -13.36
C ARG A 64 5.22 -0.90 -12.28
N ARG A 65 4.71 -1.02 -11.07
CA ARG A 65 5.43 -1.49 -9.89
C ARG A 65 6.76 -0.75 -9.73
N PRO A 66 6.70 0.57 -9.52
CA PRO A 66 7.93 1.34 -9.40
C PRO A 66 8.73 0.93 -8.17
N GLU A 67 10.00 1.28 -8.16
CA GLU A 67 10.86 1.03 -7.01
C GLU A 67 10.27 1.61 -5.75
N GLY A 68 10.31 0.85 -4.67
CA GLY A 68 9.77 1.27 -3.38
C GLY A 68 8.33 0.86 -3.13
N LEU A 69 7.64 0.27 -4.13
CA LEU A 69 6.31 -0.29 -3.90
C LEU A 69 6.46 -1.71 -3.37
N SER A 70 6.11 -1.90 -2.10
CA SER A 70 6.22 -3.22 -1.47
C SER A 70 5.05 -4.12 -1.87
N PRO A 71 5.21 -5.46 -1.73
CA PRO A 71 4.09 -6.38 -1.95
C PRO A 71 2.87 -6.07 -1.11
N TYR A 72 3.02 -5.70 0.17
CA TYR A 72 1.88 -5.37 1.01
C TYR A 72 1.12 -4.17 0.44
N MET A 73 1.82 -3.10 0.05
CA MET A 73 1.15 -1.93 -0.52
C MET A 73 0.52 -2.24 -1.87
N ALA A 74 1.17 -3.08 -2.68
CA ALA A 74 0.57 -3.54 -3.93
C ALA A 74 -0.73 -4.30 -3.65
N ALA A 75 -0.74 -5.14 -2.60
CA ALA A 75 -1.95 -5.86 -2.20
C ALA A 75 -3.07 -4.90 -1.80
N VAL A 76 -2.74 -3.86 -1.03
CA VAL A 76 -3.71 -2.83 -0.64
C VAL A 76 -4.30 -2.16 -1.88
N PHE A 77 -3.46 -1.79 -2.83
CA PHE A 77 -3.91 -1.12 -4.04
C PHE A 77 -4.79 -2.04 -4.90
N PHE A 78 -4.41 -3.31 -5.05
CA PHE A 78 -5.25 -4.28 -5.76
C PHE A 78 -6.58 -4.51 -5.07
N ALA A 79 -6.58 -4.57 -3.74
CA ALA A 79 -7.82 -4.72 -2.98
C ALA A 79 -8.78 -3.55 -3.25
N GLN A 80 -8.25 -2.34 -3.30
CA GLN A 80 -9.05 -1.15 -3.58
C GLN A 80 -9.53 -1.09 -5.03
N LEU A 81 -8.83 -1.76 -5.93
CA LEU A 81 -9.28 -1.91 -7.32
C LEU A 81 -10.31 -3.03 -7.50
N GLY A 82 -10.56 -3.81 -6.45
CA GLY A 82 -11.45 -4.96 -6.54
C GLY A 82 -10.81 -6.20 -7.15
N GLU A 83 -9.50 -6.21 -7.33
CA GLU A 83 -8.77 -7.33 -7.93
C GLU A 83 -8.24 -8.26 -6.84
N LYS A 84 -9.16 -9.05 -6.26
CA LYS A 84 -8.86 -9.88 -5.09
C LYS A 84 -7.78 -10.92 -5.35
N ASP A 85 -7.81 -11.57 -6.52
CA ASP A 85 -6.83 -12.61 -6.83
C ASP A 85 -5.41 -12.05 -6.80
N LYS A 86 -5.23 -10.88 -7.41
CA LYS A 86 -3.92 -10.22 -7.44
C LYS A 86 -3.52 -9.75 -6.06
N ALA A 87 -4.49 -9.26 -5.27
CA ALA A 87 -4.22 -8.83 -3.91
C ALA A 87 -3.69 -9.99 -3.06
N PHE A 88 -4.30 -11.17 -3.16
CA PHE A 88 -3.84 -12.35 -2.41
C PHE A 88 -2.47 -12.83 -2.90
N THR A 89 -2.21 -12.76 -4.19
CA THR A 89 -0.87 -13.09 -4.71
C THR A 89 0.19 -12.18 -4.09
N GLU A 90 -0.09 -10.88 -3.99
CA GLU A 90 0.84 -9.95 -3.37
C GLU A 90 0.99 -10.18 -1.86
N LEU A 91 -0.11 -10.53 -1.18
CA LEU A 91 -0.02 -10.87 0.24
C LEU A 91 0.86 -12.09 0.47
N ASP A 92 0.78 -13.11 -0.40
CA ASP A 92 1.68 -14.26 -0.30
C ASP A 92 3.15 -13.83 -0.40
N LYS A 93 3.46 -12.93 -1.32
CA LYS A 93 4.82 -12.40 -1.43
C LYS A 93 5.24 -11.64 -0.18
N ALA A 94 4.31 -10.87 0.40
CA ALA A 94 4.59 -10.13 1.63
C ALA A 94 4.91 -11.09 2.78
N PHE A 95 4.17 -12.20 2.89
CA PHE A 95 4.46 -13.23 3.90
C PHE A 95 5.83 -13.87 3.66
N GLU A 96 6.16 -14.17 2.41
CA GLU A 96 7.46 -14.77 2.09
C GLU A 96 8.62 -13.85 2.47
N THR A 97 8.46 -12.55 2.29
CA THR A 97 9.50 -11.57 2.61
C THR A 97 9.38 -11.04 4.03
N ARG A 98 8.38 -11.48 4.80
CA ARG A 98 8.15 -11.09 6.18
C ARG A 98 8.04 -9.59 6.37
N GLU A 99 7.23 -8.94 5.52
CA GLU A 99 7.07 -7.50 5.58
C GLU A 99 6.49 -7.06 6.93
N TYR A 100 7.05 -5.98 7.46
CA TYR A 100 6.63 -5.41 8.74
C TYR A 100 5.14 -5.06 8.76
N MET A 101 4.62 -4.55 7.64
CA MET A 101 3.23 -4.08 7.54
C MET A 101 2.21 -5.21 7.73
N LEU A 102 2.60 -6.47 7.57
CA LEU A 102 1.70 -7.60 7.82
C LEU A 102 1.14 -7.63 9.24
N ARG A 103 1.84 -7.00 10.19
CA ARG A 103 1.36 -6.89 11.58
C ARG A 103 -0.02 -6.25 11.66
N PHE A 104 -0.36 -5.40 10.70
CA PHE A 104 -1.61 -4.64 10.71
C PHE A 104 -2.71 -5.29 9.87
N LEU A 105 -2.42 -6.40 9.20
CA LEU A 105 -3.36 -7.00 8.25
C LEU A 105 -4.73 -7.28 8.90
N LYS A 106 -4.76 -7.76 10.14
CA LYS A 106 -6.00 -8.08 10.85
C LYS A 106 -6.92 -6.87 11.02
N ILE A 107 -6.33 -5.69 11.20
CA ILE A 107 -7.07 -4.49 11.58
C ILE A 107 -7.04 -3.41 10.50
N ASP A 108 -6.33 -3.64 9.40
CA ASP A 108 -6.18 -2.64 8.36
C ASP A 108 -7.48 -2.51 7.54
N PRO A 109 -8.20 -1.38 7.64
CA PRO A 109 -9.43 -1.20 6.85
C PRO A 109 -9.20 -1.22 5.35
N SER A 110 -7.99 -0.98 4.90
CA SER A 110 -7.67 -0.97 3.47
C SER A 110 -7.86 -2.32 2.80
N VAL A 111 -7.90 -3.40 3.58
CA VAL A 111 -8.09 -4.76 3.06
C VAL A 111 -9.45 -5.35 3.47
N ASP A 112 -10.39 -4.50 3.90
CA ASP A 112 -11.71 -4.98 4.33
C ASP A 112 -12.42 -5.80 3.26
N THR A 113 -12.23 -5.45 1.98
CA THR A 113 -12.85 -6.19 0.88
C THR A 113 -12.35 -7.62 0.76
N LEU A 114 -11.23 -7.96 1.39
CA LEU A 114 -10.66 -9.30 1.36
C LEU A 114 -11.13 -10.18 2.53
N ARG A 115 -11.67 -9.58 3.60
CA ARG A 115 -11.94 -10.31 4.85
C ARG A 115 -12.95 -11.43 4.70
N ASP A 116 -13.93 -11.27 3.82
CA ASP A 116 -14.97 -12.26 3.61
C ASP A 116 -14.54 -13.37 2.64
N ASP A 117 -13.39 -13.22 2.01
CA ASP A 117 -12.88 -14.24 1.09
C ASP A 117 -12.26 -15.38 1.91
N PRO A 118 -12.57 -16.64 1.58
CA PRO A 118 -11.99 -17.78 2.32
C PRO A 118 -10.46 -17.79 2.35
N ARG A 119 -9.82 -17.23 1.33
CA ARG A 119 -8.35 -17.15 1.30
C ARG A 119 -7.80 -16.32 2.46
N PHE A 120 -8.56 -15.32 2.92
CA PHE A 120 -8.13 -14.50 4.06
C PHE A 120 -8.00 -15.35 5.33
N ARG A 121 -8.93 -16.28 5.53
CA ARG A 121 -8.90 -17.17 6.69
C ARG A 121 -7.67 -18.09 6.65
N VAL A 122 -7.25 -18.51 5.47
CA VAL A 122 -6.05 -19.33 5.32
C VAL A 122 -4.80 -18.56 5.71
N LEU A 123 -4.81 -17.24 5.51
CA LEU A 123 -3.67 -16.40 5.86
C LEU A 123 -3.54 -16.17 7.37
N MET A 124 -4.65 -16.26 8.11
CA MET A 124 -4.62 -15.90 9.54
C MET A 124 -3.61 -16.69 10.37
N PRO A 125 -3.48 -18.02 10.21
CA PRO A 125 -2.44 -18.75 10.94
C PRO A 125 -1.03 -18.28 10.60
N ARG A 126 -0.79 -17.81 9.39
CA ARG A 126 0.51 -17.28 8.97
C ARG A 126 0.86 -15.97 9.65
N MET A 127 -0.16 -15.31 10.23
CA MET A 127 0.01 -14.05 10.96
C MET A 127 0.67 -14.24 12.33
N ARG A 128 0.83 -15.46 12.78
CA ARG A 128 1.54 -15.74 14.04
C ARG A 128 2.99 -15.36 13.86
N LEU A 129 3.32 -14.23 14.40
CA LEU A 129 4.71 -13.78 14.39
C LEU A 129 5.44 -14.43 15.54
N PRO A 130 6.69 -14.80 15.35
CA PRO A 130 7.52 -15.25 16.48
C PRO A 130 7.54 -14.15 17.52
N GLU A 131 7.34 -14.54 18.76
CA GLU A 131 7.38 -13.60 19.87
C GLU A 131 8.81 -13.20 20.20
#